data_edb3cdad0bcdd7521f43e14c3f187795
#
_entry.id   edb3cdad0bcdd7521f43e14c3f187795
#
_cell.length_a   1.000
_cell.length_b   1.000
_cell.length_c   1.000
_cell.angle_alpha   90.00
_cell.angle_beta   90.00
_cell.angle_gamma   90.00
#
_symmetry.space_group_name_H-M   'P 1'
#
loop_
_entity.id
_entity.type
_entity.pdbx_description
1 polymer ?
#
loop_
_entity_poly.entity_id
_entity_poly.type
_entity_poly.pdbx_seq_one_letter_code
_entity_poly.pdbx_strand_id
1 'polypeptide(L)'
;MAKEGWAVVVADLNLAGAEAVAKELTDAGLTALAVRMDVADEQEVEAGFDRMMEQFGSCDLVMSNAGVQIVHPFDEYPFEDWKKMVAIHADGVFLVSRAAFRRMKASGKGGRIVFTGSVQSFVGSKLKEPYNFAKRGVAGLAKAVAREGAEYGIYTYTICPSFIKTPLVEKQIPEQARDLGISEEEVVKNIMLRDTVDGVFTTVEDVANTLYFLSNDQGALTGQSLRLTHGWAMA
;
A
#
# COMPACT_ATOMS: atom_id res chain seq x y z
N MET A 1 -4.79 -12.42 7.11
CA MET A 1 -5.34 -13.08 5.90
C MET A 1 -5.05 -14.57 5.91
N ALA A 2 -3.78 -15.06 5.84
CA ALA A 2 -3.50 -16.50 5.79
C ALA A 2 -4.12 -17.29 6.95
N LYS A 3 -4.05 -16.79 8.18
CA LYS A 3 -4.69 -17.37 9.37
C LYS A 3 -6.22 -17.46 9.27
N GLU A 4 -6.81 -16.67 8.39
CA GLU A 4 -8.25 -16.64 8.11
C GLU A 4 -8.62 -17.50 6.88
N GLY A 5 -7.70 -18.37 6.45
CA GLY A 5 -7.95 -19.34 5.38
C GLY A 5 -7.69 -18.84 3.96
N TRP A 6 -7.08 -17.65 3.79
CA TRP A 6 -6.73 -17.15 2.47
C TRP A 6 -5.44 -17.78 1.97
N ALA A 7 -5.39 -18.14 0.69
CA ALA A 7 -4.13 -18.34 -0.02
C ALA A 7 -3.49 -16.99 -0.29
N VAL A 8 -2.24 -16.80 0.13
CA VAL A 8 -1.56 -15.50 0.08
C VAL A 8 -0.42 -15.51 -0.93
N VAL A 9 -0.41 -14.55 -1.85
CA VAL A 9 0.75 -14.28 -2.72
C VAL A 9 1.53 -13.12 -2.13
N VAL A 10 2.80 -13.35 -1.82
CA VAL A 10 3.76 -12.34 -1.38
C VAL A 10 4.56 -11.92 -2.61
N ALA A 11 4.20 -10.76 -3.19
CA ALA A 11 4.86 -10.22 -4.36
C ALA A 11 5.78 -9.06 -3.96
N ASP A 12 7.04 -9.16 -4.28
CA ASP A 12 8.04 -8.13 -3.98
C ASP A 12 9.15 -8.12 -5.04
N LEU A 13 9.79 -6.96 -5.24
CA LEU A 13 11.00 -6.84 -6.04
C LEU A 13 12.15 -7.68 -5.44
N ASN A 14 12.22 -7.74 -4.10
CA ASN A 14 13.14 -8.59 -3.34
C ASN A 14 12.55 -9.99 -3.18
N LEU A 15 12.80 -10.87 -4.16
CA LEU A 15 12.31 -12.25 -4.14
C LEU A 15 12.71 -12.99 -2.87
N ALA A 16 13.96 -12.84 -2.41
CA ALA A 16 14.43 -13.55 -1.20
C ALA A 16 13.64 -13.14 0.06
N GLY A 17 13.26 -11.86 0.17
CA GLY A 17 12.36 -11.39 1.22
C GLY A 17 10.96 -11.98 1.11
N ALA A 18 10.41 -12.03 -0.11
CA ALA A 18 9.11 -12.64 -0.35
C ALA A 18 9.11 -14.15 -0.04
N GLU A 19 10.16 -14.86 -0.43
CA GLU A 19 10.34 -16.30 -0.13
C GLU A 19 10.44 -16.57 1.36
N ALA A 20 11.16 -15.73 2.11
CA ALA A 20 11.25 -15.86 3.57
C ALA A 20 9.89 -15.78 4.24
N VAL A 21 9.06 -14.79 3.85
CA VAL A 21 7.69 -14.63 4.37
C VAL A 21 6.78 -15.77 3.94
N ALA A 22 6.83 -16.17 2.66
CA ALA A 22 6.03 -17.31 2.18
C ALA A 22 6.40 -18.60 2.90
N LYS A 23 7.71 -18.81 3.15
CA LYS A 23 8.19 -19.98 3.92
C LYS A 23 7.70 -19.95 5.36
N GLU A 24 7.75 -18.81 6.05
CA GLU A 24 7.20 -18.70 7.42
C GLU A 24 5.72 -19.10 7.46
N LEU A 25 4.93 -18.66 6.49
CA LEU A 25 3.51 -19.02 6.39
C LEU A 25 3.31 -20.52 6.12
N THR A 26 4.07 -21.09 5.20
CA THR A 26 3.95 -22.52 4.84
C THR A 26 4.46 -23.45 5.95
N ASP A 27 5.52 -23.07 6.67
CA ASP A 27 6.00 -23.80 7.86
C ASP A 27 4.95 -23.80 8.98
N ALA A 28 4.10 -22.77 9.02
CA ALA A 28 2.94 -22.71 9.94
C ALA A 28 1.69 -23.47 9.41
N GLY A 29 1.80 -24.22 8.31
CA GLY A 29 0.69 -24.95 7.71
C GLY A 29 -0.30 -24.10 6.91
N LEU A 30 0.07 -22.86 6.58
CA LEU A 30 -0.75 -21.94 5.81
C LEU A 30 -0.38 -21.99 4.33
N THR A 31 -1.26 -21.47 3.46
CA THR A 31 -1.05 -21.47 2.01
C THR A 31 -0.44 -20.16 1.55
N ALA A 32 0.76 -20.19 0.99
CA ALA A 32 1.45 -19.00 0.48
C ALA A 32 2.30 -19.31 -0.76
N LEU A 33 2.52 -18.27 -1.58
CA LEU A 33 3.39 -18.29 -2.76
C LEU A 33 4.22 -17.00 -2.77
N ALA A 34 5.51 -17.10 -3.04
CA ALA A 34 6.37 -15.94 -3.32
C ALA A 34 6.45 -15.68 -4.82
N VAL A 35 6.41 -14.41 -5.21
CA VAL A 35 6.53 -13.98 -6.60
C VAL A 35 7.46 -12.76 -6.66
N ARG A 36 8.50 -12.81 -7.52
CA ARG A 36 9.25 -11.62 -7.86
C ARG A 36 8.39 -10.72 -8.75
N MET A 37 8.26 -9.45 -8.39
CA MET A 37 7.46 -8.49 -9.15
C MET A 37 7.99 -7.07 -8.95
N ASP A 38 8.48 -6.44 -10.02
CA ASP A 38 8.64 -5.00 -10.06
C ASP A 38 7.29 -4.38 -10.51
N VAL A 39 6.67 -3.63 -9.63
CA VAL A 39 5.37 -3.00 -9.93
C VAL A 39 5.47 -1.94 -11.03
N ALA A 40 6.65 -1.39 -11.29
CA ALA A 40 6.89 -0.43 -12.35
C ALA A 40 7.12 -1.09 -13.73
N ASP A 41 7.20 -2.42 -13.79
CA ASP A 41 7.33 -3.19 -15.02
C ASP A 41 6.03 -3.92 -15.34
N GLU A 42 5.37 -3.54 -16.45
CA GLU A 42 4.10 -4.12 -16.86
C GLU A 42 4.19 -5.63 -17.11
N GLN A 43 5.30 -6.11 -17.68
CA GLN A 43 5.46 -7.54 -18.00
C GLN A 43 5.64 -8.36 -16.72
N GLU A 44 6.41 -7.86 -15.75
CA GLU A 44 6.57 -8.53 -14.47
C GLU A 44 5.26 -8.54 -13.66
N VAL A 45 4.47 -7.47 -13.71
CA VAL A 45 3.15 -7.45 -13.08
C VAL A 45 2.24 -8.50 -13.70
N GLU A 46 2.10 -8.53 -15.04
CA GLU A 46 1.24 -9.53 -15.71
C GLU A 46 1.70 -10.96 -15.41
N ALA A 47 3.01 -11.23 -15.50
CA ALA A 47 3.59 -12.55 -15.20
C ALA A 47 3.34 -12.98 -13.74
N GLY A 48 3.44 -12.05 -12.78
CA GLY A 48 3.16 -12.31 -11.37
C GLY A 48 1.70 -12.71 -11.13
N PHE A 49 0.77 -12.03 -11.78
CA PHE A 49 -0.65 -12.39 -11.72
C PHE A 49 -0.94 -13.72 -12.42
N ASP A 50 -0.30 -14.02 -13.55
CA ASP A 50 -0.47 -15.30 -14.23
C ASP A 50 0.03 -16.46 -13.34
N ARG A 51 1.18 -16.27 -12.68
CA ARG A 51 1.71 -17.23 -11.71
C ARG A 51 0.74 -17.49 -10.54
N MET A 52 0.11 -16.44 -10.02
CA MET A 52 -0.94 -16.57 -9.00
C MET A 52 -2.14 -17.36 -9.53
N MET A 53 -2.61 -17.03 -10.73
CA MET A 53 -3.75 -17.72 -11.35
C MET A 53 -3.46 -19.19 -11.64
N GLU A 54 -2.25 -19.52 -12.11
CA GLU A 54 -1.79 -20.91 -12.29
C GLU A 54 -1.82 -21.70 -10.99
N GLN A 55 -1.38 -21.08 -9.89
CA GLN A 55 -1.26 -21.75 -8.60
C GLN A 55 -2.60 -21.90 -7.87
N PHE A 56 -3.45 -20.85 -7.90
CA PHE A 56 -4.65 -20.77 -7.06
C PHE A 56 -5.98 -20.64 -7.83
N GLY A 57 -5.93 -20.35 -9.11
CA GLY A 57 -7.12 -20.27 -9.97
C GLY A 57 -8.05 -19.08 -9.72
N SER A 58 -7.70 -18.19 -8.79
CA SER A 58 -8.54 -17.01 -8.50
C SER A 58 -7.72 -15.79 -8.07
N CYS A 59 -8.37 -14.62 -8.19
CA CYS A 59 -7.88 -13.33 -7.70
C CYS A 59 -9.05 -12.65 -6.99
N ASP A 60 -9.13 -12.80 -5.68
CA ASP A 60 -10.30 -12.38 -4.90
C ASP A 60 -10.03 -11.06 -4.16
N LEU A 61 -8.77 -10.81 -3.76
CA LEU A 61 -8.36 -9.58 -3.10
C LEU A 61 -6.91 -9.23 -3.47
N VAL A 62 -6.69 -7.97 -3.80
CA VAL A 62 -5.35 -7.42 -4.05
C VAL A 62 -5.13 -6.19 -3.19
N MET A 63 -3.99 -6.12 -2.51
CA MET A 63 -3.50 -4.91 -1.86
C MET A 63 -2.30 -4.39 -2.63
N SER A 64 -2.47 -3.25 -3.32
CA SER A 64 -1.38 -2.54 -3.98
C SER A 64 -0.63 -1.72 -2.94
N ASN A 65 0.51 -2.27 -2.47
CA ASN A 65 1.23 -1.77 -1.30
C ASN A 65 2.66 -1.29 -1.59
N ALA A 66 3.29 -1.75 -2.67
CA ALA A 66 4.68 -1.41 -2.97
C ALA A 66 4.94 0.11 -2.93
N GLY A 67 6.06 0.49 -2.35
CA GLY A 67 6.40 1.89 -2.21
C GLY A 67 7.80 2.12 -1.64
N VAL A 68 8.34 3.29 -1.93
CA VAL A 68 9.62 3.78 -1.43
C VAL A 68 9.47 5.22 -0.95
N GLN A 69 10.48 5.74 -0.25
CA GLN A 69 10.50 7.13 0.16
C GLN A 69 11.82 7.76 -0.26
N ILE A 70 11.73 8.85 -1.01
CA ILE A 70 12.85 9.73 -1.36
C ILE A 70 12.44 11.13 -0.93
N VAL A 71 13.34 11.87 -0.32
CA VAL A 71 13.08 13.21 0.24
C VAL A 71 14.15 14.18 -0.24
N HIS A 72 13.71 15.34 -0.73
CA HIS A 72 14.56 16.47 -1.11
C HIS A 72 13.79 17.78 -0.90
N PRO A 73 14.45 18.93 -0.73
CA PRO A 73 13.82 20.23 -0.91
C PRO A 73 13.19 20.35 -2.30
N PHE A 74 12.06 21.03 -2.40
CA PHE A 74 11.28 21.09 -3.66
C PHE A 74 12.08 21.67 -4.83
N ASP A 75 12.82 22.72 -4.59
CA ASP A 75 13.66 23.42 -5.58
C ASP A 75 14.92 22.64 -5.96
N GLU A 76 15.31 21.67 -5.16
CA GLU A 76 16.48 20.78 -5.40
C GLU A 76 16.08 19.35 -5.75
N TYR A 77 14.76 19.05 -5.91
CA TYR A 77 14.27 17.68 -6.14
C TYR A 77 14.74 17.16 -7.50
N PRO A 78 15.61 16.13 -7.57
CA PRO A 78 16.09 15.58 -8.83
C PRO A 78 14.94 15.00 -9.65
N PHE A 79 14.89 15.34 -10.95
CA PHE A 79 13.81 14.84 -11.81
C PHE A 79 13.82 13.31 -11.97
N GLU A 80 14.97 12.67 -11.87
CA GLU A 80 15.07 11.20 -11.89
C GLU A 80 14.42 10.58 -10.65
N ASP A 81 14.59 11.17 -9.47
CA ASP A 81 13.94 10.70 -8.25
C ASP A 81 12.42 10.95 -8.29
N TRP A 82 12.00 12.09 -8.87
CA TRP A 82 10.58 12.32 -9.18
C TRP A 82 10.01 11.21 -10.06
N LYS A 83 10.66 10.90 -11.18
CA LYS A 83 10.22 9.84 -12.12
C LYS A 83 10.16 8.48 -11.42
N LYS A 84 11.17 8.13 -10.63
CA LYS A 84 11.19 6.89 -9.86
C LYS A 84 10.04 6.80 -8.88
N MET A 85 9.76 7.87 -8.14
CA MET A 85 8.63 7.92 -7.22
C MET A 85 7.29 7.76 -7.94
N VAL A 86 7.10 8.43 -9.08
CA VAL A 86 5.87 8.32 -9.89
C VAL A 86 5.74 6.92 -10.47
N ALA A 87 6.81 6.34 -11.03
CA ALA A 87 6.79 4.99 -11.59
C ALA A 87 6.32 3.94 -10.56
N ILE A 88 6.79 4.03 -9.31
CA ILE A 88 6.41 3.05 -8.28
C ILE A 88 5.01 3.36 -7.70
N HIS A 89 4.76 4.63 -7.31
CA HIS A 89 3.57 4.99 -6.54
C HIS A 89 2.34 5.36 -7.37
N ALA A 90 2.49 5.64 -8.66
CA ALA A 90 1.39 5.93 -9.58
C ALA A 90 1.26 4.86 -10.66
N ASP A 91 2.29 4.70 -11.51
CA ASP A 91 2.22 3.74 -12.61
C ASP A 91 2.13 2.29 -12.09
N GLY A 92 2.92 1.94 -11.07
CA GLY A 92 2.86 0.61 -10.45
C GLY A 92 1.51 0.31 -9.81
N VAL A 93 0.92 1.28 -9.14
CA VAL A 93 -0.44 1.14 -8.57
C VAL A 93 -1.48 0.92 -9.69
N PHE A 94 -1.37 1.66 -10.78
CA PHE A 94 -2.23 1.47 -11.96
C PHE A 94 -2.03 0.08 -12.57
N LEU A 95 -0.80 -0.35 -12.82
CA LEU A 95 -0.50 -1.65 -13.43
C LEU A 95 -1.04 -2.81 -12.60
N VAL A 96 -0.77 -2.82 -11.30
CA VAL A 96 -1.25 -3.84 -10.35
C VAL A 96 -2.78 -3.87 -10.29
N SER A 97 -3.42 -2.71 -10.15
CA SER A 97 -4.89 -2.64 -10.06
C SER A 97 -5.57 -3.03 -11.36
N ARG A 98 -5.01 -2.67 -12.51
CA ARG A 98 -5.51 -3.08 -13.83
C ARG A 98 -5.40 -4.59 -14.04
N ALA A 99 -4.25 -5.19 -13.68
CA ALA A 99 -4.04 -6.62 -13.77
C ALA A 99 -5.03 -7.40 -12.88
N ALA A 100 -5.26 -6.93 -11.65
CA ALA A 100 -6.27 -7.48 -10.76
C ALA A 100 -7.68 -7.36 -11.34
N PHE A 101 -8.06 -6.17 -11.79
CA PHE A 101 -9.37 -5.90 -12.37
C PHE A 101 -9.70 -6.84 -13.55
N ARG A 102 -8.73 -7.05 -14.46
CA ARG A 102 -8.88 -7.97 -15.59
C ARG A 102 -9.22 -9.40 -15.15
N ARG A 103 -8.49 -9.93 -14.15
CA ARG A 103 -8.70 -11.30 -13.64
C ARG A 103 -10.03 -11.43 -12.88
N MET A 104 -10.36 -10.45 -12.04
CA MET A 104 -11.62 -10.40 -11.32
C MET A 104 -12.82 -10.31 -12.27
N LYS A 105 -12.75 -9.45 -13.29
CA LYS A 105 -13.76 -9.35 -14.33
C LYS A 105 -13.91 -10.64 -15.12
N ALA A 106 -12.82 -11.24 -15.56
CA ALA A 106 -12.82 -12.48 -16.34
C ALA A 106 -13.38 -13.67 -15.55
N SER A 107 -13.18 -13.72 -14.24
CA SER A 107 -13.72 -14.77 -13.38
C SER A 107 -15.25 -14.69 -13.22
N GLY A 108 -15.85 -13.53 -13.41
CA GLY A 108 -17.26 -13.25 -13.14
C GLY A 108 -17.65 -13.26 -11.65
N LYS A 109 -16.67 -13.43 -10.74
CA LYS A 109 -16.90 -13.49 -9.29
C LYS A 109 -16.75 -12.14 -8.60
N GLY A 110 -16.21 -11.14 -9.32
CA GLY A 110 -15.83 -9.87 -8.74
C GLY A 110 -14.58 -9.98 -7.89
N GLY A 111 -14.41 -9.05 -6.93
CA GLY A 111 -13.27 -9.04 -6.03
C GLY A 111 -13.07 -7.69 -5.35
N ARG A 112 -11.92 -7.54 -4.67
CA ARG A 112 -11.60 -6.32 -3.93
C ARG A 112 -10.19 -5.86 -4.25
N ILE A 113 -10.06 -4.57 -4.57
CA ILE A 113 -8.77 -3.92 -4.80
C ILE A 113 -8.58 -2.87 -3.70
N VAL A 114 -7.58 -3.08 -2.86
CA VAL A 114 -7.22 -2.18 -1.78
C VAL A 114 -5.95 -1.43 -2.15
N PHE A 115 -6.02 -0.13 -2.14
CA PHE A 115 -4.91 0.76 -2.43
C PHE A 115 -4.28 1.24 -1.12
N THR A 116 -2.96 1.23 -1.05
CA THR A 116 -2.22 1.86 0.04
C THR A 116 -2.05 3.34 -0.24
N GLY A 117 -2.95 4.14 0.35
CA GLY A 117 -2.83 5.58 0.43
C GLY A 117 -1.86 6.02 1.53
N SER A 118 -2.13 7.16 2.10
CA SER A 118 -1.43 7.74 3.25
C SER A 118 -2.31 8.84 3.84
N VAL A 119 -2.02 9.29 5.06
CA VAL A 119 -2.54 10.57 5.56
C VAL A 119 -2.24 11.70 4.56
N GLN A 120 -1.15 11.59 3.78
CA GLN A 120 -0.78 12.54 2.74
C GLN A 120 -1.68 12.50 1.50
N SER A 121 -2.61 11.57 1.42
CA SER A 121 -3.74 11.67 0.48
C SER A 121 -4.68 12.84 0.82
N PHE A 122 -4.60 13.40 2.03
CA PHE A 122 -5.47 14.49 2.52
C PHE A 122 -4.70 15.74 2.91
N VAL A 123 -3.49 15.59 3.48
CA VAL A 123 -2.66 16.72 3.92
C VAL A 123 -1.36 16.77 3.13
N GLY A 124 -0.73 17.94 3.08
CA GLY A 124 0.60 18.10 2.49
C GLY A 124 1.70 17.88 3.52
N SER A 125 2.87 17.42 3.08
CA SER A 125 4.09 17.44 3.88
C SER A 125 5.26 17.97 3.06
N LYS A 126 6.20 18.63 3.72
CA LYS A 126 7.42 19.12 3.10
C LYS A 126 8.31 17.97 2.61
N LEU A 127 9.16 18.24 1.64
CA LEU A 127 10.22 17.35 1.14
C LEU A 127 9.72 16.07 0.46
N LYS A 128 8.42 15.91 0.22
CA LYS A 128 7.78 14.66 -0.26
C LYS A 128 6.79 14.93 -1.38
N GLU A 129 7.08 15.85 -2.27
CA GLU A 129 6.14 16.32 -3.30
C GLU A 129 5.66 15.19 -4.22
N PRO A 130 6.52 14.33 -4.80
CA PRO A 130 6.05 13.23 -5.65
C PRO A 130 5.24 12.19 -4.86
N TYR A 131 5.56 11.97 -3.58
CA TYR A 131 4.77 11.10 -2.72
C TYR A 131 3.38 11.68 -2.44
N ASN A 132 3.30 12.98 -2.08
CA ASN A 132 2.02 13.67 -1.90
C ASN A 132 1.18 13.64 -3.19
N PHE A 133 1.81 13.91 -4.34
CA PHE A 133 1.16 13.84 -5.66
C PHE A 133 0.58 12.45 -5.91
N ALA A 134 1.40 11.40 -5.79
CA ALA A 134 0.98 10.04 -6.06
C ALA A 134 -0.12 9.56 -5.10
N LYS A 135 0.02 9.80 -3.78
CA LYS A 135 -0.95 9.32 -2.79
C LYS A 135 -2.31 10.02 -2.89
N ARG A 136 -2.35 11.28 -3.37
CA ARG A 136 -3.62 11.95 -3.75
C ARG A 136 -4.20 11.33 -5.02
N GLY A 137 -3.37 11.06 -6.02
CA GLY A 137 -3.77 10.42 -7.27
C GLY A 137 -4.35 9.03 -7.06
N VAL A 138 -3.74 8.23 -6.18
CA VAL A 138 -4.21 6.89 -5.82
C VAL A 138 -5.62 6.90 -5.27
N ALA A 139 -5.96 7.85 -4.38
CA ALA A 139 -7.32 7.98 -3.85
C ALA A 139 -8.34 8.39 -4.95
N GLY A 140 -7.90 9.15 -5.94
CA GLY A 140 -8.70 9.47 -7.14
C GLY A 140 -8.92 8.25 -8.03
N LEU A 141 -7.84 7.51 -8.30
CA LEU A 141 -7.88 6.28 -9.10
C LEU A 141 -8.83 5.24 -8.48
N ALA A 142 -8.76 5.03 -7.16
CA ALA A 142 -9.64 4.11 -6.46
C ALA A 142 -11.13 4.43 -6.70
N LYS A 143 -11.50 5.72 -6.67
CA LYS A 143 -12.89 6.16 -6.92
C LYS A 143 -13.32 5.93 -8.37
N ALA A 144 -12.44 6.13 -9.33
CA ALA A 144 -12.73 5.87 -10.74
C ALA A 144 -12.93 4.38 -11.00
N VAL A 145 -12.01 3.54 -10.50
CA VAL A 145 -12.09 2.08 -10.62
C VAL A 145 -13.33 1.52 -9.89
N ALA A 146 -13.75 2.11 -8.75
CA ALA A 146 -14.99 1.74 -8.07
C ALA A 146 -16.23 1.87 -8.98
N ARG A 147 -16.29 2.95 -9.75
CA ARG A 147 -17.42 3.19 -10.67
C ARG A 147 -17.46 2.19 -11.82
N GLU A 148 -16.31 1.88 -12.40
CA GLU A 148 -16.21 0.89 -13.49
C GLU A 148 -16.38 -0.54 -12.97
N GLY A 149 -15.90 -0.83 -11.75
CA GLY A 149 -15.92 -2.16 -11.15
C GLY A 149 -17.31 -2.61 -10.67
N ALA A 150 -18.22 -1.67 -10.41
CA ALA A 150 -19.50 -1.94 -9.79
C ALA A 150 -20.33 -2.98 -10.57
N GLU A 151 -20.38 -2.89 -11.89
CA GLU A 151 -21.13 -3.85 -12.74
C GLU A 151 -20.53 -5.27 -12.74
N TYR A 152 -19.28 -5.42 -12.31
CA TYR A 152 -18.57 -6.71 -12.21
C TYR A 152 -18.45 -7.22 -10.78
N GLY A 153 -19.04 -6.53 -9.78
CA GLY A 153 -18.88 -6.86 -8.37
C GLY A 153 -17.45 -6.61 -7.85
N ILE A 154 -16.72 -5.69 -8.48
CA ILE A 154 -15.36 -5.31 -8.06
C ILE A 154 -15.44 -4.05 -7.22
N TYR A 155 -15.02 -4.15 -5.96
CA TYR A 155 -15.04 -3.05 -5.00
C TYR A 155 -13.63 -2.55 -4.71
N THR A 156 -13.49 -1.25 -4.47
CA THR A 156 -12.18 -0.64 -4.23
C THR A 156 -12.17 0.18 -2.95
N TYR A 157 -11.04 0.18 -2.28
CA TYR A 157 -10.84 0.91 -1.04
C TYR A 157 -9.45 1.51 -1.00
N THR A 158 -9.27 2.59 -0.26
CA THR A 158 -7.94 3.13 0.02
C THR A 158 -7.71 3.12 1.53
N ILE A 159 -6.69 2.43 2.01
CA ILE A 159 -6.24 2.49 3.40
C ILE A 159 -5.19 3.61 3.49
N CYS A 160 -5.42 4.57 4.37
CA CYS A 160 -4.60 5.78 4.51
C CYS A 160 -4.02 5.88 5.92
N PRO A 161 -2.91 5.18 6.21
CA PRO A 161 -2.27 5.26 7.51
C PRO A 161 -1.50 6.57 7.70
N SER A 162 -1.25 6.93 8.96
CA SER A 162 -0.20 7.86 9.35
C SER A 162 1.16 7.16 9.35
N PHE A 163 2.07 7.53 10.25
CA PHE A 163 3.32 6.80 10.40
C PHE A 163 3.07 5.42 11.01
N ILE A 164 3.55 4.38 10.33
CA ILE A 164 3.57 3.01 10.84
C ILE A 164 5.00 2.70 11.27
N LYS A 165 5.19 2.24 12.50
CA LYS A 165 6.50 1.87 13.01
C LYS A 165 7.01 0.60 12.30
N THR A 166 7.63 0.80 11.15
CA THR A 166 8.25 -0.21 10.30
C THR A 166 9.76 0.02 10.24
N PRO A 167 10.57 -0.94 9.77
CA PRO A 167 12.01 -0.73 9.56
C PRO A 167 12.33 0.52 8.71
N LEU A 168 11.45 0.84 7.74
CA LEU A 168 11.60 2.06 6.93
C LEU A 168 11.46 3.34 7.77
N VAL A 169 10.49 3.39 8.70
CA VAL A 169 10.29 4.56 9.57
C VAL A 169 11.36 4.59 10.67
N GLU A 170 11.69 3.44 11.25
CA GLU A 170 12.75 3.35 12.28
C GLU A 170 14.10 3.87 11.76
N LYS A 171 14.44 3.58 10.51
CA LYS A 171 15.65 4.11 9.86
C LYS A 171 15.62 5.64 9.69
N GLN A 172 14.45 6.22 9.44
CA GLN A 172 14.31 7.67 9.26
C GLN A 172 14.49 8.46 10.56
N ILE A 173 14.26 7.86 11.73
CA ILE A 173 14.35 8.57 13.01
C ILE A 173 15.76 9.11 13.28
N PRO A 174 16.83 8.28 13.30
CA PRO A 174 18.19 8.78 13.52
C PRO A 174 18.70 9.68 12.40
N GLU A 175 18.26 9.46 11.15
CA GLU A 175 18.61 10.31 10.02
C GLU A 175 18.06 11.73 10.23
N GLN A 176 16.77 11.87 10.54
CA GLN A 176 16.14 13.17 10.80
C GLN A 176 16.69 13.84 12.07
N ALA A 177 16.96 13.07 13.12
CA ALA A 177 17.54 13.60 14.35
C ALA A 177 18.89 14.29 14.06
N ARG A 178 19.75 13.63 13.32
CA ARG A 178 21.05 14.19 12.90
C ARG A 178 20.90 15.43 12.02
N ASP A 179 20.03 15.37 11.00
CA ASP A 179 19.87 16.44 10.02
C ASP A 179 19.25 17.71 10.65
N LEU A 180 18.42 17.54 11.67
CA LEU A 180 17.74 18.63 12.36
C LEU A 180 18.48 19.08 13.64
N GLY A 181 19.50 18.34 14.10
CA GLY A 181 20.22 18.64 15.32
C GLY A 181 19.38 18.50 16.60
N ILE A 182 18.42 17.57 16.60
CA ILE A 182 17.52 17.28 17.72
C ILE A 182 17.65 15.81 18.15
N SER A 183 17.05 15.42 19.28
CA SER A 183 17.03 14.04 19.72
C SER A 183 16.07 13.16 18.89
N GLU A 184 16.29 11.85 18.86
CA GLU A 184 15.38 10.89 18.26
C GLU A 184 13.98 10.94 18.89
N GLU A 185 13.91 11.15 20.20
CA GLU A 185 12.66 11.32 20.94
C GLU A 185 11.88 12.57 20.44
N GLU A 186 12.58 13.66 20.19
CA GLU A 186 11.98 14.87 19.61
C GLU A 186 11.50 14.66 18.18
N VAL A 187 12.21 13.88 17.35
CA VAL A 187 11.74 13.49 16.03
C VAL A 187 10.42 12.74 16.12
N VAL A 188 10.35 11.71 16.98
CA VAL A 188 9.12 10.93 17.16
C VAL A 188 7.98 11.82 17.66
N LYS A 189 8.19 12.55 18.75
CA LYS A 189 7.14 13.32 19.42
C LYS A 189 6.69 14.55 18.64
N ASN A 190 7.65 15.34 18.14
CA ASN A 190 7.38 16.67 17.60
C ASN A 190 7.23 16.70 16.08
N ILE A 191 7.59 15.60 15.38
CA ILE A 191 7.51 15.51 13.93
C ILE A 191 6.57 14.39 13.51
N MET A 192 6.80 13.15 13.96
CA MET A 192 6.05 12.00 13.45
C MET A 192 4.67 11.86 14.10
N LEU A 193 4.56 12.10 15.40
CA LEU A 193 3.32 11.92 16.18
C LEU A 193 2.64 13.23 16.59
N ARG A 194 3.20 14.38 16.21
CA ARG A 194 2.71 15.71 16.61
C ARG A 194 1.22 15.92 16.36
N ASP A 195 0.75 15.44 15.23
CA ASP A 195 -0.62 15.71 14.76
C ASP A 195 -1.59 14.56 15.12
N THR A 196 -1.13 13.52 15.83
CA THR A 196 -1.99 12.48 16.41
C THR A 196 -2.57 12.95 17.75
N VAL A 197 -3.77 12.47 18.10
CA VAL A 197 -4.42 12.90 19.35
C VAL A 197 -3.94 12.13 20.58
N ASP A 198 -3.34 10.96 20.40
CA ASP A 198 -2.91 10.04 21.43
C ASP A 198 -1.38 9.80 21.49
N GLY A 199 -0.64 10.37 20.52
CA GLY A 199 0.81 10.23 20.46
C GLY A 199 1.29 8.82 20.10
N VAL A 200 0.48 8.02 19.39
CA VAL A 200 0.75 6.61 19.07
C VAL A 200 0.95 6.41 17.57
N PHE A 201 1.87 5.52 17.21
CA PHE A 201 2.03 5.05 15.83
C PHE A 201 0.87 4.13 15.43
N THR A 202 0.41 4.25 14.18
CA THR A 202 -0.39 3.19 13.55
C THR A 202 0.43 1.89 13.50
N THR A 203 -0.18 0.76 13.75
CA THR A 203 0.50 -0.55 13.73
C THR A 203 0.26 -1.29 12.42
N VAL A 204 1.08 -2.28 12.14
CA VAL A 204 0.85 -3.20 11.00
C VAL A 204 -0.42 -4.04 11.23
N GLU A 205 -0.76 -4.32 12.48
CA GLU A 205 -1.98 -4.99 12.91
C GLU A 205 -3.22 -4.17 12.61
N ASP A 206 -3.18 -2.84 12.80
CA ASP A 206 -4.30 -1.96 12.44
C ASP A 206 -4.60 -2.02 10.95
N VAL A 207 -3.55 -2.02 10.12
CA VAL A 207 -3.68 -2.16 8.67
C VAL A 207 -4.21 -3.55 8.31
N ALA A 208 -3.68 -4.62 8.91
CA ALA A 208 -4.10 -5.99 8.65
C ALA A 208 -5.57 -6.24 9.05
N ASN A 209 -5.99 -5.72 10.21
CA ASN A 209 -7.36 -5.81 10.69
C ASN A 209 -8.32 -5.03 9.77
N THR A 210 -7.90 -3.86 9.31
CA THR A 210 -8.68 -3.07 8.35
C THR A 210 -8.80 -3.79 7.01
N LEU A 211 -7.71 -4.38 6.52
CA LEU A 211 -7.74 -5.17 5.28
C LEU A 211 -8.69 -6.36 5.41
N TYR A 212 -8.64 -7.07 6.53
CA TYR A 212 -9.56 -8.19 6.80
C TYR A 212 -11.03 -7.72 6.89
N PHE A 213 -11.30 -6.61 7.56
CA PHE A 213 -12.63 -6.00 7.57
C PHE A 213 -13.12 -5.70 6.14
N LEU A 214 -12.31 -5.05 5.32
CA LEU A 214 -12.64 -4.72 3.94
C LEU A 214 -12.79 -5.95 3.04
N SER A 215 -12.11 -7.06 3.35
CA SER A 215 -12.26 -8.31 2.60
C SER A 215 -13.67 -8.90 2.71
N ASN A 216 -14.42 -8.52 3.74
CA ASN A 216 -15.79 -8.96 3.98
C ASN A 216 -16.85 -7.91 3.57
N ASP A 217 -16.46 -6.67 3.21
CA ASP A 217 -17.42 -5.65 2.77
C ASP A 217 -18.07 -6.04 1.44
N GLN A 218 -19.36 -5.84 1.35
CA GLN A 218 -20.17 -6.15 0.15
C GLN A 218 -20.42 -4.91 -0.73
N GLY A 219 -19.49 -3.95 -0.69
CA GLY A 219 -19.50 -2.75 -1.53
C GLY A 219 -20.07 -1.50 -0.87
N ALA A 220 -20.53 -1.57 0.37
CA ALA A 220 -21.03 -0.38 1.08
C ALA A 220 -19.96 0.72 1.24
N LEU A 221 -18.70 0.33 1.32
CA LEU A 221 -17.57 1.23 1.46
C LEU A 221 -16.77 1.41 0.14
N THR A 222 -17.27 0.93 -1.00
CA THR A 222 -16.52 1.06 -2.25
C THR A 222 -16.19 2.51 -2.59
N GLY A 223 -14.96 2.77 -3.05
CA GLY A 223 -14.45 4.10 -3.34
C GLY A 223 -14.06 4.93 -2.11
N GLN A 224 -14.26 4.41 -0.88
CA GLN A 224 -13.92 5.15 0.34
C GLN A 224 -12.42 5.08 0.66
N SER A 225 -11.94 6.14 1.31
CA SER A 225 -10.59 6.23 1.86
C SER A 225 -10.67 6.19 3.39
N LEU A 226 -10.17 5.11 3.98
CA LEU A 226 -10.18 4.87 5.42
C LEU A 226 -8.90 5.44 6.04
N ARG A 227 -9.06 6.38 6.96
CA ARG A 227 -7.95 7.05 7.65
C ARG A 227 -7.60 6.28 8.93
N LEU A 228 -6.40 5.68 8.96
CA LEU A 228 -5.82 5.03 10.13
C LEU A 228 -4.75 5.97 10.69
N THR A 229 -5.15 7.05 11.32
CA THR A 229 -4.28 8.21 11.54
C THR A 229 -4.23 8.70 12.98
N HIS A 230 -4.82 7.98 13.93
CA HIS A 230 -4.87 8.41 15.34
C HIS A 230 -5.35 9.86 15.48
N GLY A 231 -6.42 10.22 14.75
CA GLY A 231 -7.00 11.55 14.78
C GLY A 231 -6.30 12.60 13.90
N TRP A 232 -5.15 12.31 13.31
CA TRP A 232 -4.56 13.21 12.33
C TRP A 232 -5.43 13.25 11.07
N ALA A 233 -5.78 14.44 10.59
CA ALA A 233 -6.62 14.65 9.41
C ALA A 233 -8.04 14.05 9.53
N MET A 234 -8.77 14.39 10.59
CA MET A 234 -10.17 13.95 10.81
C MET A 234 -11.19 14.57 9.87
N ALA A 235 -10.89 15.71 9.26
CA ALA A 235 -11.81 16.44 8.36
C ALA A 235 -11.69 15.95 6.91
#